data_3e9a315d3ce83fc2516028de8663e6ae
#
_entry.id   3e9a315d3ce83fc2516028de8663e6ae
#
_cell.length_a   1.000
_cell.length_b   1.000
_cell.length_c   1.000
_cell.angle_alpha   90.00
_cell.angle_beta   90.00
_cell.angle_gamma   90.00
#
_symmetry.space_group_name_H-M   'P 1'
#
loop_
_entity.id
_entity.type
_entity.pdbx_description
1 polymer ?
#
loop_
_entity_poly.entity_id
_entity_poly.type
_entity_poly.pdbx_seq_one_letter_code
_entity_poly.pdbx_strand_id
1 'polypeptide(L)'
;MLKNKYYSFESIISADTCQKIIDLGLSKIEDNIKKNISVEATTFGDKHKDKNPNALPLNEKTLQQLKKEGEDNKKFYIRDSQVAWLYDDWLYDLIMPIVRKANLLAGWNFQFFGAENFQFTVYNSPGGFYGWHTDGDMDIHAAYKRFIYGVTDNKYISTDGNLLFPYKQDDFLIGKVRKISLTINLNKPGEYEGGNLMFDLGTHSETEQFIECTEIRPQGSLIAFPSFIPHCVTPVTKGKRYSLVLWVLGDPFK
;
A
#
# COMPACT_ATOMS: atom_id res chain seq x y z
N MET A 1 -18.81 -6.05 14.15
CA MET A 1 -18.67 -5.57 12.74
C MET A 1 -18.19 -4.12 12.78
N LEU A 2 -17.22 -3.73 11.95
CA LEU A 2 -16.75 -2.33 11.89
C LEU A 2 -17.88 -1.42 11.44
N LYS A 3 -18.09 -0.29 12.14
CA LYS A 3 -19.09 0.71 11.77
C LYS A 3 -18.71 1.40 10.45
N ASN A 4 -17.44 1.75 10.29
CA ASN A 4 -16.90 2.34 9.08
C ASN A 4 -15.78 1.44 8.54
N LYS A 5 -15.82 1.14 7.26
CA LYS A 5 -14.81 0.32 6.56
C LYS A 5 -13.59 1.13 6.15
N TYR A 6 -13.79 2.41 5.87
CA TYR A 6 -12.76 3.42 5.69
C TYR A 6 -13.25 4.78 6.22
N TYR A 7 -12.37 5.73 6.34
CA TYR A 7 -12.68 7.11 6.72
C TYR A 7 -11.93 8.08 5.82
N SER A 8 -12.64 9.09 5.32
CA SER A 8 -12.12 10.06 4.36
C SER A 8 -12.01 11.46 4.95
N PHE A 9 -10.97 12.16 4.56
CA PHE A 9 -10.82 13.61 4.73
C PHE A 9 -10.57 14.22 3.36
N GLU A 10 -11.52 14.96 2.85
CA GLU A 10 -11.38 15.62 1.56
C GLU A 10 -10.44 16.81 1.65
N SER A 11 -9.46 16.89 0.76
CA SER A 11 -8.51 18.00 0.60
C SER A 11 -7.89 18.50 1.93
N ILE A 12 -7.61 17.57 2.85
CA ILE A 12 -7.05 17.92 4.18
C ILE A 12 -5.58 18.37 4.09
N ILE A 13 -4.88 17.98 3.03
CA ILE A 13 -3.51 18.40 2.74
C ILE A 13 -3.55 19.49 1.67
N SER A 14 -2.88 20.60 1.92
CA SER A 14 -2.87 21.74 0.97
C SER A 14 -2.19 21.36 -0.35
N ALA A 15 -2.56 22.06 -1.44
CA ALA A 15 -1.97 21.85 -2.75
C ALA A 15 -0.44 22.07 -2.74
N ASP A 16 0.04 23.09 -2.02
CA ASP A 16 1.48 23.38 -1.90
C ASP A 16 2.22 22.24 -1.17
N THR A 17 1.59 21.68 -0.14
CA THR A 17 2.15 20.54 0.59
C THR A 17 2.15 19.28 -0.30
N CYS A 18 1.10 19.04 -1.08
CA CYS A 18 1.07 17.95 -2.07
C CYS A 18 2.21 18.10 -3.07
N GLN A 19 2.43 19.31 -3.61
CA GLN A 19 3.54 19.55 -4.54
C GLN A 19 4.90 19.31 -3.88
N LYS A 20 5.10 19.81 -2.64
CA LYS A 20 6.33 19.56 -1.87
C LYS A 20 6.61 18.06 -1.68
N ILE A 21 5.57 17.26 -1.42
CA ILE A 21 5.70 15.79 -1.30
C ILE A 21 6.05 15.16 -2.64
N ILE A 22 5.44 15.62 -3.75
CA ILE A 22 5.75 15.13 -5.11
C ILE A 22 7.22 15.42 -5.43
N ASP A 23 7.69 16.64 -5.22
CA ASP A 23 9.06 17.04 -5.53
C ASP A 23 10.07 16.23 -4.72
N LEU A 24 9.81 16.04 -3.42
CA LEU A 24 10.63 15.21 -2.53
C LEU A 24 10.68 13.76 -3.01
N GLY A 25 9.52 13.18 -3.34
CA GLY A 25 9.40 11.79 -3.78
C GLY A 25 10.10 11.56 -5.11
N LEU A 26 9.92 12.45 -6.08
CA LEU A 26 10.57 12.37 -7.40
C LEU A 26 12.10 12.53 -7.29
N SER A 27 12.58 13.49 -6.50
CA SER A 27 14.00 13.64 -6.20
C SER A 27 14.60 12.37 -5.60
N LYS A 28 13.87 11.72 -4.68
CA LYS A 28 14.32 10.47 -4.06
C LYS A 28 14.37 9.31 -5.06
N ILE A 29 13.40 9.22 -5.98
CA ILE A 29 13.41 8.25 -7.08
C ILE A 29 14.63 8.44 -7.96
N GLU A 30 14.91 9.69 -8.38
CA GLU A 30 16.08 10.01 -9.19
C GLU A 30 17.40 9.65 -8.51
N ASP A 31 17.52 9.95 -7.22
CA ASP A 31 18.71 9.63 -6.43
C ASP A 31 18.90 8.11 -6.29
N ASN A 32 17.81 7.36 -6.11
CA ASN A 32 17.86 5.90 -6.06
C ASN A 32 18.34 5.33 -7.41
N ILE A 33 17.82 5.83 -8.53
CA ILE A 33 18.25 5.42 -9.88
C ILE A 33 19.74 5.71 -10.08
N LYS A 34 20.22 6.91 -9.74
CA LYS A 34 21.65 7.27 -9.83
C LYS A 34 22.55 6.34 -9.01
N LYS A 35 22.03 5.82 -7.90
CA LYS A 35 22.74 4.88 -6.99
C LYS A 35 22.52 3.41 -7.35
N ASN A 36 21.86 3.10 -8.48
CA ASN A 36 21.48 1.75 -8.89
C ASN A 36 20.60 1.01 -7.86
N ILE A 37 19.82 1.75 -7.05
CA ILE A 37 18.81 1.20 -6.14
C ILE A 37 17.51 1.05 -6.93
N SER A 38 16.91 -0.14 -6.87
CA SER A 38 15.63 -0.39 -7.57
C SER A 38 14.54 0.54 -7.02
N VAL A 39 13.81 1.17 -7.94
CA VAL A 39 12.61 1.97 -7.64
C VAL A 39 11.32 1.23 -8.00
N GLU A 40 11.42 0.05 -8.63
CA GLU A 40 10.25 -0.77 -8.91
C GLU A 40 9.69 -1.32 -7.60
N ALA A 41 8.37 -1.16 -7.42
CA ALA A 41 7.71 -1.74 -6.27
C ALA A 41 7.74 -3.25 -6.33
N THR A 42 8.16 -3.88 -5.24
CA THR A 42 8.13 -5.34 -5.08
C THR A 42 7.09 -5.70 -4.03
N THR A 43 6.31 -6.73 -4.29
CA THR A 43 5.45 -7.37 -3.29
C THR A 43 6.12 -8.62 -2.75
N PHE A 44 5.81 -8.99 -1.51
CA PHE A 44 6.26 -10.26 -0.93
C PHE A 44 5.70 -11.41 -1.78
N GLY A 45 6.57 -12.08 -2.55
CA GLY A 45 6.21 -13.14 -3.50
C GLY A 45 6.81 -12.96 -4.90
N ASP A 46 7.19 -11.74 -5.28
CA ASP A 46 7.72 -11.41 -6.62
C ASP A 46 9.20 -11.80 -6.82
N LYS A 47 9.69 -12.86 -6.19
CA LYS A 47 11.09 -13.30 -6.37
C LYS A 47 11.41 -13.84 -7.76
N HIS A 48 10.42 -14.01 -8.63
CA HIS A 48 10.62 -14.51 -10.01
C HIS A 48 9.93 -13.58 -11.00
N LYS A 49 10.53 -12.39 -11.21
CA LYS A 49 10.19 -11.52 -12.33
C LYS A 49 10.81 -12.05 -13.63
N ASP A 50 10.26 -13.08 -14.20
CA ASP A 50 10.32 -13.22 -15.64
C ASP A 50 9.34 -12.18 -16.20
N LYS A 51 9.89 -11.07 -16.72
CA LYS A 51 9.14 -10.04 -17.43
C LYS A 51 8.43 -10.71 -18.61
N ASN A 52 7.17 -11.09 -18.44
CA ASN A 52 6.34 -11.46 -19.57
C ASN A 52 5.81 -10.16 -20.20
N PRO A 53 6.34 -9.72 -21.35
CA PRO A 53 5.91 -8.48 -22.00
C PRO A 53 4.45 -8.53 -22.47
N ASN A 54 3.79 -9.70 -22.39
CA ASN A 54 2.40 -9.91 -22.77
C ASN A 54 1.46 -10.05 -21.57
N ALA A 55 1.92 -9.77 -20.34
CA ALA A 55 1.03 -9.73 -19.18
C ALA A 55 0.08 -8.53 -19.32
N LEU A 56 -1.17 -8.81 -19.64
CA LEU A 56 -2.24 -7.81 -19.72
C LEU A 56 -2.54 -7.29 -18.31
N PRO A 57 -2.74 -5.97 -18.15
CA PRO A 57 -3.21 -5.43 -16.88
C PRO A 57 -4.54 -6.09 -16.51
N LEU A 58 -4.66 -6.51 -15.25
CA LEU A 58 -5.86 -7.15 -14.72
C LEU A 58 -7.02 -6.13 -14.71
N ASN A 59 -7.88 -6.19 -15.71
CA ASN A 59 -9.18 -5.53 -15.68
C ASN A 59 -10.23 -6.48 -15.06
N GLU A 60 -11.42 -5.97 -14.73
CA GLU A 60 -12.49 -6.77 -14.10
C GLU A 60 -12.86 -8.04 -14.89
N LYS A 61 -12.84 -7.99 -16.24
CA LYS A 61 -13.07 -9.17 -17.08
C LYS A 61 -11.98 -10.22 -16.89
N THR A 62 -10.72 -9.80 -16.73
CA THR A 62 -9.58 -10.70 -16.55
C THR A 62 -9.64 -11.38 -15.18
N LEU A 63 -10.08 -10.69 -14.13
CA LEU A 63 -10.31 -11.29 -12.79
C LEU A 63 -11.41 -12.36 -12.82
N GLN A 64 -12.50 -12.11 -13.53
CA GLN A 64 -13.58 -13.10 -13.69
C GLN A 64 -13.15 -14.32 -14.52
N GLN A 65 -12.34 -14.11 -15.56
CA GLN A 65 -11.76 -15.19 -16.35
C GLN A 65 -10.77 -16.03 -15.54
N LEU A 66 -9.91 -15.38 -14.75
CA LEU A 66 -8.93 -16.07 -13.89
C LEU A 66 -9.58 -16.92 -12.80
N LYS A 67 -10.70 -16.46 -12.23
CA LYS A 67 -11.51 -17.26 -11.30
C LYS A 67 -12.15 -18.50 -11.99
N LYS A 68 -12.38 -18.45 -13.30
CA LYS A 68 -12.92 -19.57 -14.08
C LYS A 68 -11.86 -20.57 -14.57
N GLU A 69 -10.62 -20.12 -14.79
CA GLU A 69 -9.57 -20.90 -15.45
C GLU A 69 -8.64 -21.63 -14.47
N GLY A 70 -8.90 -21.61 -13.16
CA GLY A 70 -8.27 -22.43 -12.13
C GLY A 70 -6.76 -22.63 -12.26
N GLU A 71 -6.02 -22.07 -11.35
CA GLU A 71 -4.72 -22.53 -10.80
C GLU A 71 -3.41 -22.43 -11.59
N ASP A 72 -3.35 -22.37 -12.90
CA ASP A 72 -2.04 -22.42 -13.59
C ASP A 72 -1.35 -21.07 -13.80
N ASN A 73 -1.86 -19.98 -13.21
CA ASN A 73 -1.41 -18.62 -13.48
C ASN A 73 -0.53 -18.01 -12.37
N LYS A 74 0.51 -18.71 -11.95
CA LYS A 74 1.53 -18.18 -11.00
C LYS A 74 2.43 -17.07 -11.55
N LYS A 75 2.09 -16.43 -12.66
CA LYS A 75 2.91 -15.40 -13.36
C LYS A 75 2.26 -14.05 -13.48
N PHE A 76 1.32 -13.66 -12.60
CA PHE A 76 0.72 -12.35 -12.69
C PHE A 76 1.48 -11.33 -11.86
N TYR A 77 1.81 -10.19 -12.49
CA TYR A 77 2.25 -9.01 -11.77
C TYR A 77 1.11 -8.55 -10.87
N ILE A 78 1.36 -8.52 -9.56
CA ILE A 78 0.40 -7.98 -8.59
C ILE A 78 0.45 -6.46 -8.61
N ARG A 79 1.57 -5.85 -9.06
CA ARG A 79 1.79 -4.41 -8.99
C ARG A 79 2.71 -3.92 -10.11
N ASP A 80 2.37 -2.77 -10.69
CA ASP A 80 3.22 -1.99 -11.59
C ASP A 80 3.25 -0.54 -11.09
N SER A 81 4.32 -0.16 -10.42
CA SER A 81 4.53 1.20 -9.91
C SER A 81 5.99 1.43 -9.52
N GLN A 82 6.39 2.69 -9.46
CA GLN A 82 7.66 3.11 -8.89
C GLN A 82 7.44 3.62 -7.46
N VAL A 83 8.40 3.37 -6.58
CA VAL A 83 8.32 3.78 -5.18
C VAL A 83 9.61 4.42 -4.68
N ALA A 84 9.46 5.34 -3.75
CA ALA A 84 10.52 5.82 -2.89
C ALA A 84 10.04 5.87 -1.43
N TRP A 85 10.96 5.61 -0.51
CA TRP A 85 10.69 5.65 0.92
C TRP A 85 11.13 7.00 1.49
N LEU A 86 10.20 7.68 2.18
CA LEU A 86 10.41 8.96 2.83
C LEU A 86 10.29 8.77 4.34
N TYR A 87 11.18 9.43 5.07
CA TYR A 87 11.27 9.33 6.54
C TYR A 87 11.45 10.69 7.21
N ASP A 88 11.01 11.74 6.54
CA ASP A 88 11.11 13.12 7.00
C ASP A 88 10.14 13.38 8.17
N ASP A 89 10.64 13.85 9.30
CA ASP A 89 9.86 14.04 10.53
C ASP A 89 8.61 14.90 10.33
N TRP A 90 8.71 15.94 9.49
CA TRP A 90 7.59 16.83 9.23
C TRP A 90 6.38 16.13 8.59
N LEU A 91 6.58 15.01 7.86
CA LEU A 91 5.50 14.19 7.34
C LEU A 91 4.73 13.50 8.46
N TYR A 92 5.44 12.97 9.46
CA TYR A 92 4.81 12.36 10.63
C TYR A 92 4.07 13.39 11.46
N ASP A 93 4.66 14.56 11.70
CA ASP A 93 4.01 15.66 12.43
C ASP A 93 2.72 16.10 11.75
N LEU A 94 2.71 16.14 10.43
CA LEU A 94 1.52 16.51 9.64
C LEU A 94 0.44 15.42 9.66
N ILE A 95 0.82 14.17 9.45
CA ILE A 95 -0.11 13.07 9.12
C ILE A 95 -0.61 12.32 10.36
N MET A 96 0.23 12.09 11.37
CA MET A 96 -0.17 11.29 12.53
C MET A 96 -1.34 11.86 13.33
N PRO A 97 -1.50 13.20 13.50
CA PRO A 97 -2.71 13.76 14.11
C PRO A 97 -3.99 13.41 13.31
N ILE A 98 -3.91 13.40 11.97
CA ILE A 98 -5.05 13.07 11.09
C ILE A 98 -5.40 11.59 11.24
N VAL A 99 -4.40 10.69 11.30
CA VAL A 99 -4.60 9.25 11.53
C VAL A 99 -5.30 8.99 12.87
N ARG A 100 -4.85 9.65 13.94
CA ARG A 100 -5.51 9.53 15.27
C ARG A 100 -6.96 9.98 15.21
N LYS A 101 -7.23 11.09 14.51
CA LYS A 101 -8.58 11.62 14.30
C LYS A 101 -9.44 10.65 13.49
N ALA A 102 -8.90 10.06 12.40
CA ALA A 102 -9.58 9.03 11.61
C ALA A 102 -9.96 7.82 12.47
N ASN A 103 -9.01 7.27 13.22
CA ASN A 103 -9.21 6.12 14.10
C ASN A 103 -10.35 6.35 15.12
N LEU A 104 -10.40 7.55 15.70
CA LEU A 104 -11.46 7.95 16.65
C LEU A 104 -12.81 8.12 15.95
N LEU A 105 -12.86 8.91 14.87
CA LEU A 105 -14.12 9.25 14.19
C LEU A 105 -14.72 8.05 13.45
N ALA A 106 -13.88 7.15 12.91
CA ALA A 106 -14.34 5.89 12.32
C ALA A 106 -14.85 4.91 13.37
N GLY A 107 -14.56 5.13 14.66
CA GLY A 107 -14.95 4.26 15.76
C GLY A 107 -14.13 2.97 15.83
N TRP A 108 -12.96 2.92 15.20
CA TRP A 108 -12.09 1.73 15.29
C TRP A 108 -11.41 1.61 16.63
N ASN A 109 -10.92 2.74 17.17
CA ASN A 109 -10.24 2.83 18.46
C ASN A 109 -9.05 1.85 18.59
N PHE A 110 -8.37 1.59 17.47
CA PHE A 110 -7.20 0.71 17.48
C PHE A 110 -6.05 1.34 18.27
N GLN A 111 -5.40 0.51 19.08
CA GLN A 111 -4.14 0.90 19.73
C GLN A 111 -2.98 0.75 18.74
N PHE A 112 -2.18 1.79 18.59
CA PHE A 112 -0.98 1.79 17.77
C PHE A 112 0.12 2.65 18.40
N PHE A 113 1.38 2.33 18.10
CA PHE A 113 2.53 2.90 18.79
C PHE A 113 3.55 3.50 17.84
N GLY A 114 3.52 3.15 16.57
CA GLY A 114 4.47 3.59 15.57
C GLY A 114 3.91 3.54 14.17
N ALA A 115 4.75 3.91 13.21
CA ALA A 115 4.43 3.87 11.79
C ALA A 115 5.67 3.44 11.01
N GLU A 116 5.44 2.85 9.83
CA GLU A 116 6.51 2.59 8.86
C GLU A 116 6.96 3.88 8.19
N ASN A 117 7.99 3.80 7.34
CA ASN A 117 8.36 4.91 6.48
C ASN A 117 7.24 5.18 5.47
N PHE A 118 7.07 6.44 5.08
CA PHE A 118 6.13 6.79 4.04
C PHE A 118 6.56 6.21 2.69
N GLN A 119 5.63 5.61 1.96
CA GLN A 119 5.84 5.15 0.61
C GLN A 119 5.26 6.18 -0.37
N PHE A 120 6.13 6.94 -1.04
CA PHE A 120 5.75 7.72 -2.20
C PHE A 120 5.64 6.77 -3.40
N THR A 121 4.51 6.80 -4.10
CA THR A 121 4.23 5.86 -5.18
C THR A 121 3.84 6.62 -6.45
N VAL A 122 4.40 6.19 -7.58
CA VAL A 122 4.08 6.67 -8.92
C VAL A 122 3.50 5.53 -9.74
N TYR A 123 2.28 5.71 -10.23
CA TYR A 123 1.66 4.84 -11.22
C TYR A 123 1.69 5.54 -12.57
N ASN A 124 2.40 4.97 -13.53
CA ASN A 124 2.51 5.52 -14.88
C ASN A 124 1.44 4.96 -15.81
N SER A 125 0.91 5.79 -16.72
CA SER A 125 0.14 5.30 -17.85
C SER A 125 1.07 4.88 -19.01
N PRO A 126 0.63 3.91 -19.85
CA PRO A 126 -0.53 3.07 -19.66
C PRO A 126 -0.26 1.91 -18.68
N GLY A 127 -1.19 1.64 -17.80
CA GLY A 127 -1.26 0.37 -17.10
C GLY A 127 -0.75 0.32 -15.66
N GLY A 128 -0.11 1.36 -15.09
CA GLY A 128 0.33 1.34 -13.69
C GLY A 128 -0.82 1.03 -12.73
N PHE A 129 -0.68 0.00 -11.88
CA PHE A 129 -1.75 -0.54 -11.03
C PHE A 129 -1.22 -1.23 -9.77
N TYR A 130 -2.14 -1.57 -8.87
CA TYR A 130 -1.90 -2.49 -7.76
C TYR A 130 -3.12 -3.38 -7.58
N GLY A 131 -2.97 -4.69 -7.81
CA GLY A 131 -4.03 -5.68 -7.72
C GLY A 131 -4.61 -5.83 -6.32
N TRP A 132 -5.66 -6.63 -6.19
CA TRP A 132 -6.31 -6.90 -4.92
C TRP A 132 -5.34 -7.50 -3.89
N HIS A 133 -5.27 -6.86 -2.73
CA HIS A 133 -4.42 -7.27 -1.61
C HIS A 133 -4.96 -6.71 -0.29
N THR A 134 -4.44 -7.23 0.81
CA THR A 134 -4.52 -6.62 2.14
C THR A 134 -3.13 -6.12 2.51
N ASP A 135 -3.05 -5.05 3.28
CA ASP A 135 -1.77 -4.53 3.78
C ASP A 135 -1.28 -5.27 5.02
N GLY A 136 -2.18 -5.96 5.71
CA GLY A 136 -1.86 -6.73 6.91
C GLY A 136 -2.95 -7.73 7.25
N ASP A 137 -2.54 -8.85 7.84
CA ASP A 137 -3.44 -9.86 8.38
C ASP A 137 -3.81 -9.50 9.82
N MET A 138 -5.03 -9.86 10.23
CA MET A 138 -5.57 -9.46 11.53
C MET A 138 -4.79 -10.03 12.73
N ASP A 139 -4.14 -11.20 12.58
CA ASP A 139 -3.70 -11.94 13.76
C ASP A 139 -2.42 -12.79 13.61
N ILE A 140 -2.06 -13.22 12.41
CA ILE A 140 -1.14 -14.36 12.29
C ILE A 140 0.28 -13.93 11.92
N HIS A 141 0.44 -12.81 11.25
CA HIS A 141 1.73 -12.40 10.71
C HIS A 141 2.07 -10.98 11.13
N ALA A 142 2.88 -10.86 12.18
CA ALA A 142 3.54 -9.60 12.46
C ALA A 142 4.27 -9.13 11.19
N ALA A 143 4.14 -7.85 10.84
CA ALA A 143 4.86 -7.24 9.73
C ALA A 143 6.38 -7.45 9.90
N TYR A 144 6.82 -7.49 11.15
CA TYR A 144 8.21 -7.71 11.54
C TYR A 144 8.29 -8.92 12.49
N LYS A 145 8.87 -10.01 12.03
CA LYS A 145 9.03 -11.23 12.82
C LYS A 145 10.44 -11.32 13.37
N ARG A 146 10.57 -11.65 14.65
CA ARG A 146 11.86 -12.07 15.19
C ARG A 146 12.20 -13.43 14.62
N PHE A 147 13.40 -13.57 14.04
CA PHE A 147 13.92 -14.88 13.69
C PHE A 147 14.25 -15.66 14.97
N ILE A 148 13.67 -16.86 15.09
CA ILE A 148 13.97 -17.81 16.17
C ILE A 148 14.35 -19.11 15.49
N TYR A 149 15.61 -19.53 15.68
CA TYR A 149 16.12 -20.78 15.08
C TYR A 149 15.24 -21.98 15.43
N GLY A 150 14.86 -22.77 14.43
CA GLY A 150 14.04 -23.95 14.59
C GLY A 150 12.54 -23.70 14.82
N VAL A 151 12.11 -22.43 14.92
CA VAL A 151 10.70 -22.06 15.16
C VAL A 151 10.13 -21.23 13.99
N THR A 152 10.90 -20.28 13.48
CA THR A 152 10.47 -19.47 12.34
C THR A 152 10.94 -20.11 11.03
N ASP A 153 10.18 -19.84 9.95
CA ASP A 153 10.38 -20.41 8.64
C ASP A 153 11.81 -20.11 8.09
N ASN A 154 12.56 -21.13 7.68
CA ASN A 154 13.94 -21.03 7.20
C ASN A 154 14.10 -20.27 5.87
N LYS A 155 13.02 -19.91 5.20
CA LYS A 155 13.06 -19.20 3.89
C LYS A 155 13.67 -17.79 3.94
N TYR A 156 13.96 -17.29 5.14
CA TYR A 156 14.61 -15.98 5.35
C TYR A 156 16.10 -16.09 5.69
N ILE A 157 16.65 -17.31 5.65
CA ILE A 157 18.09 -17.57 5.87
C ILE A 157 18.68 -18.01 4.54
N SER A 158 19.80 -17.40 4.16
CA SER A 158 20.60 -17.88 3.05
C SER A 158 21.27 -19.22 3.40
N THR A 159 21.73 -19.95 2.39
CA THR A 159 22.42 -21.25 2.57
C THR A 159 23.69 -21.16 3.43
N ASP A 160 24.25 -19.98 3.59
CA ASP A 160 25.40 -19.66 4.46
C ASP A 160 25.00 -19.24 5.88
N GLY A 161 23.71 -19.31 6.22
CA GLY A 161 23.21 -18.99 7.56
C GLY A 161 22.95 -17.51 7.82
N ASN A 162 23.15 -16.64 6.83
CA ASN A 162 22.90 -15.19 6.97
C ASN A 162 21.44 -14.85 6.78
N LEU A 163 20.93 -13.89 7.57
CA LEU A 163 19.60 -13.34 7.36
C LEU A 163 19.51 -12.67 6.00
N LEU A 164 18.53 -13.09 5.18
CA LEU A 164 18.28 -12.51 3.85
C LEU A 164 17.75 -11.06 3.90
N PHE A 165 17.47 -10.53 5.08
CA PHE A 165 17.07 -9.15 5.30
C PHE A 165 18.21 -8.35 5.95
N PRO A 166 18.88 -7.45 5.20
CA PRO A 166 20.04 -6.70 5.69
C PRO A 166 19.67 -5.53 6.64
N TYR A 167 18.40 -5.35 6.97
CA TYR A 167 17.99 -4.24 7.83
C TYR A 167 18.02 -4.68 9.30
N LYS A 168 18.74 -3.93 10.13
CA LYS A 168 18.55 -3.98 11.58
C LYS A 168 17.07 -3.67 11.83
N GLN A 169 16.29 -4.70 12.14
CA GLN A 169 14.92 -4.47 12.59
C GLN A 169 14.98 -3.72 13.91
N ASP A 170 14.24 -2.63 13.99
CA ASP A 170 14.00 -1.98 15.26
C ASP A 170 13.27 -2.99 16.15
N ASP A 171 13.88 -3.35 17.27
CA ASP A 171 13.31 -4.30 18.24
C ASP A 171 11.89 -3.90 18.68
N PHE A 172 11.61 -2.60 18.67
CA PHE A 172 10.28 -2.06 18.96
C PHE A 172 9.20 -2.52 17.98
N LEU A 173 9.56 -2.72 16.72
CA LEU A 173 8.59 -3.12 15.65
C LEU A 173 8.37 -4.64 15.62
N ILE A 174 9.23 -5.43 16.26
CA ILE A 174 9.10 -6.89 16.26
C ILE A 174 7.77 -7.30 16.92
N GLY A 175 6.99 -8.15 16.23
CA GLY A 175 5.69 -8.62 16.69
C GLY A 175 4.54 -7.63 16.46
N LYS A 176 4.79 -6.45 15.90
CA LYS A 176 3.74 -5.49 15.57
C LYS A 176 3.08 -5.83 14.23
N VAL A 177 1.79 -5.57 14.15
CA VAL A 177 0.98 -5.73 12.93
C VAL A 177 0.53 -4.38 12.41
N ARG A 178 0.29 -4.27 11.10
CA ARG A 178 -0.32 -3.09 10.50
C ARG A 178 -1.77 -3.00 10.94
N LYS A 179 -2.14 -1.88 11.57
CA LYS A 179 -3.48 -1.60 12.10
C LYS A 179 -4.30 -0.76 11.14
N ILE A 180 -3.69 0.32 10.67
CA ILE A 180 -4.33 1.30 9.81
C ILE A 180 -3.40 1.55 8.64
N SER A 181 -3.96 1.45 7.45
CA SER A 181 -3.37 1.92 6.21
C SER A 181 -3.96 3.26 5.86
N LEU A 182 -3.16 4.14 5.28
CA LEU A 182 -3.65 5.36 4.69
C LEU A 182 -3.04 5.61 3.31
N THR A 183 -3.79 6.29 2.48
CA THR A 183 -3.32 6.79 1.18
C THR A 183 -3.79 8.22 0.98
N ILE A 184 -2.93 9.04 0.37
CA ILE A 184 -3.20 10.45 0.05
C ILE A 184 -3.05 10.62 -1.45
N ASN A 185 -4.05 11.23 -2.10
CA ASN A 185 -3.93 11.67 -3.49
C ASN A 185 -3.17 12.99 -3.56
N LEU A 186 -2.07 13.01 -4.30
CA LEU A 186 -1.24 14.21 -4.45
C LEU A 186 -1.55 15.01 -5.71
N ASN A 187 -2.26 14.41 -6.67
CA ASN A 187 -2.55 15.02 -7.97
C ASN A 187 -3.67 16.05 -7.92
N LYS A 188 -3.54 17.06 -8.78
CA LYS A 188 -4.66 17.95 -9.11
C LYS A 188 -5.73 17.19 -9.92
N PRO A 189 -6.99 17.64 -9.85
CA PRO A 189 -8.04 17.07 -10.69
C PRO A 189 -7.66 17.12 -12.19
N GLY A 190 -7.89 16.01 -12.90
CA GLY A 190 -7.65 15.90 -14.34
C GLY A 190 -6.20 15.58 -14.75
N GLU A 191 -5.24 15.49 -13.84
CA GLU A 191 -3.86 15.10 -14.15
C GLU A 191 -3.71 13.61 -14.48
N TYR A 192 -4.67 12.76 -14.09
CA TYR A 192 -4.70 11.35 -14.45
C TYR A 192 -6.13 10.81 -14.61
N GLU A 193 -6.24 9.74 -15.39
CA GLU A 193 -7.48 8.96 -15.57
C GLU A 193 -7.23 7.50 -15.19
N GLY A 194 -8.27 6.79 -14.75
CA GLY A 194 -8.12 5.46 -14.14
C GLY A 194 -7.51 5.56 -12.74
N GLY A 195 -6.73 4.56 -12.31
CA GLY A 195 -6.07 4.57 -11.01
C GLY A 195 -7.04 4.67 -9.83
N ASN A 196 -8.25 4.07 -9.94
CA ASN A 196 -9.29 4.14 -8.92
C ASN A 196 -8.89 3.31 -7.71
N LEU A 197 -9.10 3.86 -6.51
CA LEU A 197 -9.02 3.09 -5.28
C LEU A 197 -10.32 2.33 -5.08
N MET A 198 -10.23 1.00 -5.03
CA MET A 198 -11.36 0.11 -4.84
C MET A 198 -11.23 -0.64 -3.52
N PHE A 199 -12.35 -0.88 -2.86
CA PHE A 199 -12.43 -1.72 -1.65
C PHE A 199 -13.34 -2.93 -1.89
N ASP A 200 -12.95 -4.10 -1.35
CA ASP A 200 -13.85 -5.24 -1.17
C ASP A 200 -14.37 -5.22 0.27
N LEU A 201 -15.64 -4.94 0.42
CA LEU A 201 -16.29 -4.83 1.72
C LEU A 201 -16.80 -6.17 2.27
N GLY A 202 -16.64 -7.26 1.51
CA GLY A 202 -17.04 -8.60 1.95
C GLY A 202 -18.54 -8.74 2.24
N THR A 203 -19.40 -8.01 1.51
CA THR A 203 -20.85 -8.13 1.65
C THR A 203 -21.38 -9.32 0.82
N HIS A 204 -22.57 -9.82 1.18
CA HIS A 204 -23.22 -10.91 0.42
C HIS A 204 -23.88 -10.44 -0.90
N SER A 205 -23.90 -9.13 -1.15
CA SER A 205 -24.43 -8.54 -2.37
C SER A 205 -23.29 -8.25 -3.34
N GLU A 206 -23.30 -8.83 -4.53
CA GLU A 206 -22.28 -8.58 -5.55
C GLU A 206 -22.19 -7.10 -5.96
N THR A 207 -23.28 -6.35 -5.88
CA THR A 207 -23.34 -4.92 -6.23
C THR A 207 -22.78 -4.01 -5.13
N GLU A 208 -22.71 -4.48 -3.89
CA GLU A 208 -22.22 -3.72 -2.74
C GLU A 208 -20.85 -4.22 -2.25
N GLN A 209 -20.38 -5.33 -2.81
CA GLN A 209 -19.11 -5.94 -2.40
C GLN A 209 -17.94 -5.05 -2.79
N PHE A 210 -17.90 -4.59 -4.03
CA PHE A 210 -16.81 -3.80 -4.58
C PHE A 210 -17.24 -2.35 -4.73
N ILE A 211 -16.59 -1.45 -4.02
CA ILE A 211 -16.89 -0.02 -4.10
C ILE A 211 -15.68 0.76 -4.59
N GLU A 212 -15.93 1.78 -5.40
CA GLU A 212 -14.94 2.80 -5.72
C GLU A 212 -14.96 3.89 -4.66
N CYS A 213 -13.77 4.18 -4.10
CA CYS A 213 -13.59 5.29 -3.18
C CYS A 213 -13.35 6.58 -3.98
N THR A 214 -14.41 7.28 -4.33
CA THR A 214 -14.34 8.54 -5.10
C THR A 214 -13.82 9.70 -4.26
N GLU A 215 -13.94 9.63 -2.94
CA GLU A 215 -13.51 10.64 -1.97
C GLU A 215 -11.99 10.87 -1.99
N ILE A 216 -11.21 9.93 -2.54
CA ILE A 216 -9.77 10.10 -2.72
C ILE A 216 -9.44 11.07 -3.87
N ARG A 217 -10.35 11.32 -4.81
CA ARG A 217 -10.06 12.04 -6.06
C ARG A 217 -9.63 13.49 -5.90
N PRO A 218 -10.22 14.31 -5.01
CA PRO A 218 -9.73 15.67 -4.81
C PRO A 218 -8.29 15.67 -4.30
N GLN A 219 -7.47 16.63 -4.78
CA GLN A 219 -6.08 16.78 -4.36
C GLN A 219 -5.99 16.95 -2.84
N GLY A 220 -5.04 16.28 -2.21
CA GLY A 220 -4.81 16.33 -0.77
C GLY A 220 -5.83 15.55 0.05
N SER A 221 -6.75 14.80 -0.59
CA SER A 221 -7.65 13.89 0.12
C SER A 221 -6.88 12.72 0.71
N LEU A 222 -7.25 12.37 1.95
CA LEU A 222 -6.67 11.26 2.70
C LEU A 222 -7.76 10.23 2.99
N ILE A 223 -7.50 8.98 2.66
CA ILE A 223 -8.31 7.84 3.05
C ILE A 223 -7.53 6.98 4.03
N ALA A 224 -8.11 6.74 5.20
CA ALA A 224 -7.61 5.79 6.19
C ALA A 224 -8.54 4.58 6.26
N PHE A 225 -7.98 3.38 6.44
CA PHE A 225 -8.76 2.15 6.53
C PHE A 225 -8.00 1.08 7.34
N PRO A 226 -8.69 0.13 7.99
CA PRO A 226 -8.05 -1.00 8.62
C PRO A 226 -7.23 -1.80 7.63
N SER A 227 -5.97 -2.12 7.97
CA SER A 227 -5.01 -2.71 7.03
C SER A 227 -5.41 -4.09 6.49
N PHE A 228 -6.38 -4.76 7.13
CA PHE A 228 -6.94 -6.03 6.70
C PHE A 228 -8.11 -5.89 5.69
N ILE A 229 -8.53 -4.67 5.35
CA ILE A 229 -9.56 -4.47 4.32
C ILE A 229 -8.92 -4.68 2.95
N PRO A 230 -9.44 -5.63 2.14
CA PRO A 230 -8.95 -5.85 0.78
C PRO A 230 -9.22 -4.62 -0.08
N HIS A 231 -8.21 -4.23 -0.84
CA HIS A 231 -8.29 -3.06 -1.71
C HIS A 231 -7.37 -3.20 -2.92
N CYS A 232 -7.58 -2.39 -3.91
CA CYS A 232 -6.74 -2.32 -5.10
C CYS A 232 -6.68 -0.92 -5.69
N VAL A 233 -5.72 -0.71 -6.59
CA VAL A 233 -5.65 0.47 -7.47
C VAL A 233 -5.79 -0.03 -8.90
N THR A 234 -6.86 0.41 -9.58
CA THR A 234 -7.10 0.04 -10.98
C THR A 234 -6.03 0.63 -11.91
N PRO A 235 -5.86 0.12 -13.14
CA PRO A 235 -4.87 0.66 -14.06
C PRO A 235 -5.06 2.17 -14.33
N VAL A 236 -3.94 2.91 -14.31
CA VAL A 236 -3.91 4.29 -14.78
C VAL A 236 -3.93 4.28 -16.30
N THR A 237 -4.92 4.92 -16.90
CA THR A 237 -5.15 4.93 -18.35
C THR A 237 -4.53 6.14 -19.03
N LYS A 238 -4.37 7.26 -18.28
CA LYS A 238 -3.75 8.49 -18.78
C LYS A 238 -3.04 9.24 -17.65
N GLY A 239 -1.95 9.91 -17.99
CA GLY A 239 -1.18 10.71 -17.04
C GLY A 239 -0.35 9.89 -16.06
N LYS A 240 -0.10 10.46 -14.90
CA LYS A 240 0.62 9.81 -13.79
C LYS A 240 -0.13 10.06 -12.49
N ARG A 241 -0.35 8.99 -11.72
CA ARG A 241 -0.93 9.12 -10.39
C ARG A 241 0.17 9.10 -9.35
N TYR A 242 0.20 10.12 -8.50
CA TYR A 242 1.08 10.23 -7.35
C TYR A 242 0.30 10.00 -6.06
N SER A 243 0.80 9.14 -5.20
CA SER A 243 0.20 8.92 -3.89
C SER A 243 1.25 8.78 -2.81
N LEU A 244 0.88 9.16 -1.58
CA LEU A 244 1.66 8.93 -0.39
C LEU A 244 0.91 7.91 0.48
N VAL A 245 1.60 6.86 0.90
CA VAL A 245 1.03 5.76 1.70
C VAL A 245 1.78 5.66 3.02
N LEU A 246 1.07 5.31 4.09
CA LEU A 246 1.65 5.02 5.40
C LEU A 246 0.93 3.84 6.04
N TRP A 247 1.66 3.02 6.76
CA TRP A 247 1.13 1.94 7.60
C TRP A 247 1.44 2.21 9.06
N VAL A 248 0.41 2.18 9.88
CA VAL A 248 0.51 2.41 11.32
C VAL A 248 0.49 1.09 12.06
N LEU A 249 1.41 0.91 12.99
CA LEU A 249 1.71 -0.35 13.64
C LEU A 249 1.24 -0.38 15.10
N GLY A 250 0.77 -1.53 15.51
CA GLY A 250 0.39 -1.80 16.89
C GLY A 250 0.49 -3.28 17.25
N ASP A 251 0.15 -3.63 18.48
CA ASP A 251 0.09 -5.03 18.89
C ASP A 251 -0.97 -5.79 18.07
N PRO A 252 -0.86 -7.12 17.89
CA PRO A 252 -1.90 -7.92 17.27
C PRO A 252 -3.29 -7.64 17.85
N PHE A 253 -4.32 -7.85 17.04
CA PHE A 253 -5.70 -7.72 17.51
C PHE A 253 -6.00 -8.79 18.57
N LYS A 254 -6.72 -8.41 19.63
CA LYS A 254 -7.14 -9.30 20.73
C LYS A 254 -8.65 -9.46 20.70
#